data_79153a1c0d0d906a7d8f86a1d9c3b22d
#
_entry.id   79153a1c0d0d906a7d8f86a1d9c3b22d
#
_cell.length_a   1.000
_cell.length_b   1.000
_cell.length_c   1.000
_cell.angle_alpha   90.00
_cell.angle_beta   90.00
_cell.angle_gamma   90.00
#
_symmetry.space_group_name_H-M   'P 1'
#
loop_
_entity.id
_entity.type
_entity.pdbx_description
1 polymer ?
#
loop_
_entity_poly.entity_id
_entity_poly.type
_entity_poly.pdbx_seq_one_letter_code
_entity_poly.pdbx_strand_id
1 'polypeptide(L)'
;MKGSTHRRCYCRDAETGKPLGKKCPKLTSRKHGSYSMRQELPPRADGIRRSFSRAGYESIKAAQVDLDHIRALLGLADSDDSEGLDQIAELLEKVADEKAPLPDIEATRRRLSHGLDLTSRLTVGEWLDIWLAGKKGRQSAISRDESNIRVHLQPRIGHVRLDRLRVTHLSEMFEAIAEANVEIAEGNAARRKAFEDLAQIAWKGREPRARRKAMKAAIAEMDPYRRIVGPATRQRVRSTLRAALNAAIAQQLITFNPAAHVELEAGRRPKALVWTEERILHWKRTGEKPSPVMVWTPEHTGLFLDHVAEDRLYALFHLVAFRGLRRGEACGQRWTDTNLDAGLLTVAKQLVVNGWEVYEDDPKTDAGARTIALDSDTVQALTRHRAQQDKDRKEWESAWVETGRVFTRENGELLHPANVTRRFIELHEELGLPPIRLHDLRHGAATLAHAAGAGLKDIQEMLGHSSITITSDTYTSLLPEADLAIAEAAARLVPRARTTPENIAPEAEAELDDAESADAESVPDGADPLGEIREINFPSAHAPLTQTAPDEKSEAE
;
A
#
# COMPACT_ATOMS: atom_id res chain seq x y z
N MET A 1 36.41 19.26 -38.57
CA MET A 1 37.20 18.74 -37.42
C MET A 1 38.22 17.74 -37.95
N LYS A 2 39.52 17.93 -37.62
CA LYS A 2 40.61 17.08 -38.11
C LYS A 2 40.95 16.00 -37.12
N GLY A 3 41.06 14.75 -37.60
CA GLY A 3 41.52 13.61 -36.81
C GLY A 3 42.76 12.98 -37.41
N SER A 4 43.70 12.52 -36.60
CA SER A 4 44.95 11.91 -37.07
C SER A 4 45.40 10.77 -36.14
N THR A 5 45.99 9.76 -36.79
CA THR A 5 46.73 8.72 -36.08
C THR A 5 48.20 8.91 -36.33
N HIS A 6 49.02 8.67 -35.29
CA HIS A 6 50.47 8.82 -35.41
C HIS A 6 51.18 7.88 -34.47
N ARG A 7 52.44 7.59 -34.79
CA ARG A 7 53.30 6.77 -33.94
C ARG A 7 54.22 7.64 -33.13
N ARG A 8 54.42 7.36 -31.86
CA ARG A 8 55.32 8.07 -30.95
C ARG A 8 55.95 7.09 -29.96
N CYS A 9 57.07 7.49 -29.38
CA CYS A 9 57.69 6.76 -28.29
C CYS A 9 57.89 7.66 -27.07
N TYR A 10 58.21 7.04 -25.94
CA TYR A 10 58.49 7.73 -24.67
C TYR A 10 60.00 7.86 -24.43
N CYS A 11 60.87 7.60 -25.42
CA CYS A 11 62.29 7.85 -25.31
C CYS A 11 62.52 9.34 -25.01
N ARG A 12 63.50 9.61 -24.16
CA ARG A 12 63.91 10.96 -23.84
C ARG A 12 65.19 11.30 -24.60
N ASP A 13 65.33 12.54 -24.95
CA ASP A 13 66.54 13.11 -25.50
C ASP A 13 67.65 13.10 -24.44
N ALA A 14 68.87 12.68 -24.83
CA ALA A 14 69.98 12.49 -23.90
C ALA A 14 70.50 13.79 -23.28
N GLU A 15 70.38 14.91 -24.01
CA GLU A 15 70.92 16.21 -23.57
C GLU A 15 69.85 17.04 -22.85
N THR A 16 68.62 17.04 -23.37
CA THR A 16 67.56 17.92 -22.85
C THR A 16 66.59 17.24 -21.90
N GLY A 17 66.64 15.92 -21.78
CA GLY A 17 65.72 15.09 -20.95
C GLY A 17 64.26 15.10 -21.45
N LYS A 18 63.95 15.83 -22.54
CA LYS A 18 62.60 15.95 -23.09
C LYS A 18 62.17 14.71 -23.89
N PRO A 19 60.90 14.32 -23.86
CA PRO A 19 60.42 13.18 -24.68
C PRO A 19 60.60 13.44 -26.18
N LEU A 20 61.25 12.53 -26.89
CA LEU A 20 61.48 12.61 -28.33
C LEU A 20 60.18 12.46 -29.14
N GLY A 21 59.17 11.78 -28.59
CA GLY A 21 57.86 11.64 -29.21
C GLY A 21 57.89 11.13 -30.64
N LYS A 22 57.39 11.93 -31.58
CA LYS A 22 57.36 11.63 -33.03
C LYS A 22 58.75 11.75 -33.68
N LYS A 23 59.68 12.48 -33.09
CA LYS A 23 61.05 12.73 -33.63
C LYS A 23 62.05 11.65 -33.26
N CYS A 24 61.67 10.59 -32.56
CA CYS A 24 62.58 9.52 -32.15
C CYS A 24 63.11 8.74 -33.35
N PRO A 25 64.45 8.66 -33.56
CA PRO A 25 65.03 7.92 -34.69
C PRO A 25 64.69 6.43 -34.68
N LYS A 26 64.47 5.83 -33.51
CA LYS A 26 64.11 4.43 -33.34
C LYS A 26 62.71 4.07 -33.86
N LEU A 27 61.86 5.06 -34.19
CA LEU A 27 60.52 4.84 -34.76
C LEU A 27 60.58 4.22 -36.19
N THR A 28 61.74 4.15 -36.86
CA THR A 28 61.92 3.40 -38.07
C THR A 28 61.70 1.89 -37.85
N SER A 29 61.98 1.37 -36.65
CA SER A 29 61.71 -0.01 -36.33
C SER A 29 60.20 -0.24 -36.00
N ARG A 30 59.58 -1.27 -36.62
CA ARG A 30 58.14 -1.60 -36.39
C ARG A 30 57.84 -2.00 -34.92
N LYS A 31 58.84 -2.45 -34.20
CA LYS A 31 58.68 -2.89 -32.77
C LYS A 31 58.87 -1.75 -31.75
N HIS A 32 59.22 -0.54 -32.18
CA HIS A 32 59.49 0.57 -31.27
C HIS A 32 58.37 1.62 -31.26
N GLY A 33 57.92 2.04 -30.05
CA GLY A 33 56.84 3.02 -29.84
C GLY A 33 55.45 2.41 -29.92
N SER A 34 54.47 3.20 -29.57
CA SER A 34 53.03 2.90 -29.65
C SER A 34 52.30 3.86 -30.57
N TYR A 35 51.16 3.45 -31.04
CA TYR A 35 50.29 4.34 -31.81
C TYR A 35 49.40 5.20 -30.91
N SER A 36 49.06 6.39 -31.37
CA SER A 36 48.19 7.34 -30.69
C SER A 36 47.23 7.92 -31.71
N MET A 37 46.07 8.25 -31.27
CA MET A 37 45.10 8.98 -32.05
C MET A 37 44.77 10.32 -31.41
N ARG A 38 44.36 11.28 -32.21
CA ARG A 38 43.85 12.58 -31.79
C ARG A 38 42.73 12.99 -32.75
N GLN A 39 41.60 13.42 -32.16
CA GLN A 39 40.47 14.01 -32.85
C GLN A 39 40.20 15.41 -32.29
N GLU A 40 40.08 16.39 -33.15
CA GLU A 40 39.58 17.73 -32.77
C GLU A 40 38.10 17.62 -32.46
N LEU A 41 37.67 18.22 -31.36
CA LEU A 41 36.29 18.34 -30.94
C LEU A 41 35.75 19.75 -31.23
N PRO A 42 34.45 19.96 -31.28
CA PRO A 42 33.85 21.28 -31.32
C PRO A 42 34.43 22.20 -30.22
N PRO A 43 34.74 23.46 -30.51
CA PRO A 43 35.22 24.39 -29.47
C PRO A 43 34.12 24.61 -28.42
N ARG A 44 34.51 25.00 -27.22
CA ARG A 44 33.56 25.44 -26.19
C ARG A 44 32.92 26.77 -26.60
N ALA A 45 31.80 27.10 -25.95
CA ALA A 45 31.11 28.38 -26.17
C ALA A 45 32.00 29.61 -26.00
N ASP A 46 33.05 29.50 -25.16
CA ASP A 46 34.09 30.53 -24.94
C ASP A 46 35.18 30.54 -26.03
N GLY A 47 35.09 29.70 -27.06
CA GLY A 47 36.06 29.60 -28.15
C GLY A 47 37.28 28.71 -27.82
N ILE A 48 37.39 28.13 -26.64
CA ILE A 48 38.49 27.23 -26.30
C ILE A 48 38.44 25.96 -27.12
N ARG A 49 39.58 25.62 -27.77
CA ARG A 49 39.71 24.42 -28.57
C ARG A 49 39.78 23.16 -27.72
N ARG A 50 39.00 22.17 -28.08
CA ARG A 50 38.98 20.85 -27.42
C ARG A 50 39.53 19.76 -28.33
N SER A 51 40.08 18.69 -27.75
CA SER A 51 40.48 17.52 -28.53
C SER A 51 40.45 16.27 -27.66
N PHE A 52 39.99 15.17 -28.23
CA PHE A 52 40.14 13.83 -27.66
C PHE A 52 41.48 13.26 -28.10
N SER A 53 42.25 12.67 -27.20
CA SER A 53 43.47 11.94 -27.53
C SER A 53 43.64 10.71 -26.67
N ARG A 54 44.06 9.60 -27.31
CA ARG A 54 44.34 8.34 -26.65
C ARG A 54 45.59 7.72 -27.24
N ALA A 55 46.44 7.15 -26.40
CA ALA A 55 47.72 6.56 -26.74
C ALA A 55 47.79 5.09 -26.24
N GLY A 56 48.78 4.35 -26.72
CA GLY A 56 49.03 3.00 -26.23
C GLY A 56 48.52 1.90 -27.16
N TYR A 57 48.08 2.23 -28.38
CA TYR A 57 47.61 1.23 -29.33
C TYR A 57 48.80 0.40 -29.90
N GLU A 58 48.58 -0.89 -30.04
CA GLU A 58 49.57 -1.83 -30.59
C GLU A 58 49.72 -1.67 -32.11
N SER A 59 48.67 -1.23 -32.81
CA SER A 59 48.64 -1.04 -34.25
C SER A 59 47.97 0.24 -34.67
N ILE A 60 48.31 0.74 -35.86
CA ILE A 60 47.65 1.86 -36.51
C ILE A 60 46.18 1.55 -36.78
N LYS A 61 45.85 0.29 -37.09
CA LYS A 61 44.49 -0.16 -37.37
C LYS A 61 43.61 -0.05 -36.11
N ALA A 62 44.12 -0.44 -34.97
CA ALA A 62 43.40 -0.29 -33.70
C ALA A 62 43.15 1.19 -33.34
N ALA A 63 44.15 2.06 -33.53
CA ALA A 63 43.99 3.50 -33.35
C ALA A 63 42.98 4.12 -34.35
N GLN A 64 42.92 3.58 -35.57
CA GLN A 64 41.97 4.04 -36.58
C GLN A 64 40.52 3.64 -36.23
N VAL A 65 40.29 2.43 -35.73
CA VAL A 65 38.99 1.97 -35.30
C VAL A 65 38.39 2.91 -34.25
N ASP A 66 39.16 3.28 -33.20
CA ASP A 66 38.69 4.21 -32.19
C ASP A 66 38.48 5.61 -32.76
N LEU A 67 39.35 6.06 -33.72
CA LEU A 67 39.15 7.36 -34.38
C LEU A 67 37.84 7.40 -35.17
N ASP A 68 37.54 6.34 -35.92
CA ASP A 68 36.30 6.25 -36.71
C ASP A 68 35.07 6.11 -35.82
N HIS A 69 35.21 5.43 -34.66
CA HIS A 69 34.16 5.37 -33.63
C HIS A 69 33.83 6.79 -33.07
N ILE A 70 34.86 7.59 -32.76
CA ILE A 70 34.65 8.97 -32.27
C ILE A 70 34.02 9.84 -33.36
N ARG A 71 34.41 9.68 -34.61
CA ARG A 71 33.78 10.38 -35.74
C ARG A 71 32.33 9.99 -35.91
N ALA A 72 32.00 8.71 -35.74
CA ALA A 72 30.61 8.26 -35.77
C ALA A 72 29.78 8.85 -34.62
N LEU A 73 30.35 8.97 -33.42
CA LEU A 73 29.69 9.67 -32.30
C LEU A 73 29.45 11.15 -32.61
N LEU A 74 30.47 11.86 -33.13
CA LEU A 74 30.31 13.27 -33.53
C LEU A 74 29.33 13.48 -34.70
N GLY A 75 29.17 12.48 -35.55
CA GLY A 75 28.18 12.48 -36.64
C GLY A 75 26.76 12.15 -36.21
N LEU A 76 26.49 11.96 -34.92
CA LEU A 76 25.13 11.76 -34.38
C LEU A 76 24.33 13.07 -34.29
N ALA A 77 25.02 14.21 -34.19
CA ALA A 77 24.43 15.53 -34.23
C ALA A 77 24.72 16.18 -35.58
N ASP A 78 23.75 16.87 -36.12
CA ASP A 78 23.92 17.64 -37.34
C ASP A 78 24.91 18.80 -37.16
N SER A 79 25.53 19.26 -38.26
CA SER A 79 26.51 20.36 -38.18
C SER A 79 25.94 21.65 -37.59
N ASP A 80 24.63 21.85 -37.68
CA ASP A 80 23.90 23.00 -37.20
C ASP A 80 23.36 22.83 -35.77
N ASP A 81 23.39 21.60 -35.24
CA ASP A 81 23.03 21.27 -33.87
C ASP A 81 24.23 21.51 -32.92
N SER A 82 24.42 22.77 -32.58
CA SER A 82 25.53 23.19 -31.70
C SER A 82 25.44 22.62 -30.30
N GLU A 83 24.21 22.40 -29.77
CA GLU A 83 23.97 21.86 -28.44
C GLU A 83 24.28 20.36 -28.40
N GLY A 84 23.79 19.60 -29.37
CA GLY A 84 24.08 18.17 -29.48
C GLY A 84 25.56 17.89 -29.67
N LEU A 85 26.24 18.69 -30.52
CA LEU A 85 27.69 18.62 -30.70
C LEU A 85 28.47 18.93 -29.41
N ASP A 86 28.01 19.89 -28.62
CA ASP A 86 28.63 20.26 -27.36
C ASP A 86 28.49 19.15 -26.31
N GLN A 87 27.29 18.57 -26.17
CA GLN A 87 27.04 17.42 -25.29
C GLN A 87 27.90 16.21 -25.65
N ILE A 88 28.06 15.90 -26.94
CA ILE A 88 28.94 14.81 -27.39
C ILE A 88 30.39 15.11 -27.08
N ALA A 89 30.83 16.37 -27.27
CA ALA A 89 32.19 16.78 -26.96
C ALA A 89 32.50 16.67 -25.47
N GLU A 90 31.59 17.12 -24.60
CA GLU A 90 31.72 16.96 -23.14
C GLU A 90 31.78 15.49 -22.71
N LEU A 91 30.91 14.64 -23.29
CA LEU A 91 30.97 13.20 -23.06
C LEU A 91 32.33 12.61 -23.42
N LEU A 92 32.89 13.00 -24.57
CA LEU A 92 34.20 12.54 -25.02
C LEU A 92 35.35 13.08 -24.14
N GLU A 93 35.31 14.33 -23.70
CA GLU A 93 36.27 14.87 -22.74
C GLU A 93 36.26 14.06 -21.43
N LYS A 94 35.08 13.78 -20.89
CA LYS A 94 34.93 12.95 -19.68
C LYS A 94 35.47 11.54 -19.85
N VAL A 95 35.19 10.91 -21.01
CA VAL A 95 35.73 9.58 -21.36
C VAL A 95 37.27 9.59 -21.45
N ALA A 96 37.86 10.69 -21.95
CA ALA A 96 39.31 10.85 -22.01
C ALA A 96 39.95 11.00 -20.61
N ASP A 97 39.35 11.84 -19.77
CA ASP A 97 39.83 12.11 -18.42
C ASP A 97 39.74 10.86 -17.51
N GLU A 98 38.66 10.12 -17.63
CA GLU A 98 38.43 8.89 -16.85
C GLU A 98 39.12 7.64 -17.47
N LYS A 99 39.71 7.77 -18.63
CA LYS A 99 40.27 6.64 -19.43
C LYS A 99 39.25 5.51 -19.65
N ALA A 100 37.95 5.88 -19.70
CA ALA A 100 36.86 4.94 -19.85
C ALA A 100 36.80 4.39 -21.29
N PRO A 101 36.15 3.23 -21.56
CA PRO A 101 35.84 2.78 -22.90
C PRO A 101 34.97 3.79 -23.64
N LEU A 102 35.08 3.83 -24.97
CA LEU A 102 34.22 4.69 -25.79
C LEU A 102 32.75 4.26 -25.62
N PRO A 103 31.79 5.21 -25.54
CA PRO A 103 30.38 4.90 -25.39
C PRO A 103 29.82 4.25 -26.66
N ASP A 104 28.79 3.42 -26.47
CA ASP A 104 28.09 2.79 -27.59
C ASP A 104 27.34 3.83 -28.44
N ILE A 105 27.48 3.72 -29.77
CA ILE A 105 26.94 4.69 -30.72
C ILE A 105 25.40 4.72 -30.67
N GLU A 106 24.76 3.53 -30.67
CA GLU A 106 23.30 3.45 -30.70
C GLU A 106 22.67 3.89 -29.37
N ALA A 107 23.32 3.61 -28.25
CA ALA A 107 22.90 4.10 -26.95
C ALA A 107 23.03 5.62 -26.86
N THR A 108 24.13 6.18 -27.41
CA THR A 108 24.34 7.64 -27.45
C THR A 108 23.35 8.32 -28.37
N ARG A 109 23.09 7.75 -29.57
CA ARG A 109 22.08 8.24 -30.51
C ARG A 109 20.71 8.34 -29.84
N ARG A 110 20.26 7.26 -29.18
CA ARG A 110 18.96 7.25 -28.49
C ARG A 110 18.87 8.33 -27.40
N ARG A 111 19.91 8.52 -26.62
CA ARG A 111 19.93 9.55 -25.57
C ARG A 111 19.87 10.96 -26.19
N LEU A 112 20.67 11.21 -27.21
CA LEU A 112 20.70 12.50 -27.91
C LEU A 112 19.35 12.82 -28.58
N SER A 113 18.76 11.85 -29.32
CA SER A 113 17.46 12.04 -29.98
C SER A 113 16.29 12.26 -29.03
N HIS A 114 16.44 11.88 -27.75
CA HIS A 114 15.47 12.15 -26.69
C HIS A 114 15.82 13.39 -25.83
N GLY A 115 16.80 14.19 -26.23
CA GLY A 115 17.23 15.36 -25.49
C GLY A 115 17.79 15.08 -24.10
N LEU A 116 18.33 13.85 -23.88
CA LEU A 116 18.88 13.46 -22.58
C LEU A 116 20.30 13.95 -22.43
N ASP A 117 20.61 14.58 -21.29
CA ASP A 117 21.98 14.94 -20.93
C ASP A 117 22.90 13.71 -20.95
N LEU A 118 23.86 13.70 -21.87
CA LEU A 118 24.81 12.59 -22.09
C LEU A 118 25.79 12.42 -20.93
N THR A 119 25.99 13.44 -20.13
CA THR A 119 26.98 13.48 -19.04
C THR A 119 26.37 13.30 -17.64
N SER A 120 25.03 13.32 -17.53
CA SER A 120 24.35 13.21 -16.26
C SER A 120 24.69 11.92 -15.51
N ARG A 121 25.10 12.08 -14.25
CA ARG A 121 25.35 10.98 -13.29
C ARG A 121 24.26 10.88 -12.23
N LEU A 122 23.11 11.54 -12.44
CA LEU A 122 22.02 11.57 -11.48
C LEU A 122 21.68 10.17 -10.99
N THR A 123 21.69 9.97 -9.69
CA THR A 123 21.28 8.73 -9.06
C THR A 123 19.76 8.66 -8.88
N VAL A 124 19.23 7.47 -8.65
CA VAL A 124 17.81 7.28 -8.33
C VAL A 124 17.44 8.06 -7.06
N GLY A 125 18.31 8.05 -6.05
CA GLY A 125 18.08 8.75 -4.80
C GLY A 125 17.96 10.25 -4.99
N GLU A 126 18.95 10.88 -5.66
CA GLU A 126 18.93 12.31 -5.97
C GLU A 126 17.70 12.70 -6.79
N TRP A 127 17.32 11.87 -7.75
CA TRP A 127 16.10 12.10 -8.52
C TRP A 127 14.84 12.05 -7.66
N LEU A 128 14.73 11.04 -6.78
CA LEU A 128 13.57 10.90 -5.89
C LEU A 128 13.41 12.10 -4.97
N ASP A 129 14.52 12.67 -4.47
CA ASP A 129 14.51 13.86 -3.63
C ASP A 129 14.06 15.10 -4.42
N ILE A 130 14.56 15.27 -5.65
CA ILE A 130 14.14 16.37 -6.56
C ILE A 130 12.65 16.24 -6.90
N TRP A 131 12.19 15.04 -7.27
CA TRP A 131 10.80 14.78 -7.61
C TRP A 131 9.87 15.04 -6.42
N LEU A 132 10.24 14.60 -5.21
CA LEU A 132 9.45 14.79 -4.00
C LEU A 132 9.35 16.28 -3.64
N ALA A 133 10.45 17.04 -3.72
CA ALA A 133 10.47 18.48 -3.47
C ALA A 133 9.57 19.28 -4.44
N GLY A 134 9.46 18.82 -5.69
CA GLY A 134 8.59 19.44 -6.70
C GLY A 134 7.13 18.96 -6.66
N LYS A 135 6.81 17.98 -5.81
CA LYS A 135 5.49 17.35 -5.81
C LYS A 135 4.42 18.27 -5.21
N LYS A 136 3.34 18.48 -5.98
CA LYS A 136 2.15 19.19 -5.53
C LYS A 136 1.04 18.18 -5.22
N GLY A 137 0.21 18.47 -4.22
CA GLY A 137 -0.93 17.63 -3.85
C GLY A 137 -1.20 17.62 -2.35
N ARG A 138 -2.01 16.67 -1.91
CA ARG A 138 -2.36 16.53 -0.49
C ARG A 138 -1.14 16.15 0.34
N GLN A 139 -0.96 16.80 1.47
CA GLN A 139 0.17 16.57 2.38
C GLN A 139 0.30 15.09 2.80
N SER A 140 -0.82 14.42 3.07
CA SER A 140 -0.84 13.00 3.43
C SER A 140 -0.29 12.08 2.31
N ALA A 141 -0.50 12.44 1.03
CA ALA A 141 0.08 11.70 -0.08
C ALA A 141 1.57 11.95 -0.23
N ILE A 142 2.01 13.20 -0.04
CA ILE A 142 3.43 13.57 -0.06
C ILE A 142 4.18 12.85 1.07
N SER A 143 3.68 12.90 2.31
CA SER A 143 4.31 12.22 3.47
C SER A 143 4.37 10.70 3.31
N ARG A 144 3.37 10.09 2.66
CA ARG A 144 3.41 8.66 2.33
C ARG A 144 4.51 8.35 1.33
N ASP A 145 4.63 9.14 0.26
CA ASP A 145 5.68 8.93 -0.74
C ASP A 145 7.07 9.20 -0.17
N GLU A 146 7.23 10.22 0.67
CA GLU A 146 8.44 10.48 1.45
C GLU A 146 8.82 9.26 2.30
N SER A 147 7.86 8.69 3.03
CA SER A 147 8.08 7.47 3.82
C SER A 147 8.51 6.29 2.95
N ASN A 148 7.87 6.08 1.79
CA ASN A 148 8.24 5.02 0.87
C ASN A 148 9.67 5.21 0.32
N ILE A 149 10.02 6.44 -0.01
CA ILE A 149 11.37 6.79 -0.49
C ILE A 149 12.38 6.52 0.61
N ARG A 150 12.22 7.14 1.77
CA ARG A 150 13.18 7.08 2.88
C ARG A 150 13.39 5.66 3.42
N VAL A 151 12.31 4.89 3.57
CA VAL A 151 12.37 3.57 4.22
C VAL A 151 12.72 2.45 3.24
N HIS A 152 12.24 2.53 2.00
CA HIS A 152 12.32 1.40 1.09
C HIS A 152 13.20 1.64 -0.14
N LEU A 153 13.08 2.81 -0.79
CA LEU A 153 13.75 3.06 -2.06
C LEU A 153 15.19 3.57 -1.87
N GLN A 154 15.37 4.62 -1.08
CA GLN A 154 16.67 5.26 -0.86
C GLN A 154 17.75 4.27 -0.38
N PRO A 155 17.51 3.43 0.64
CA PRO A 155 18.55 2.53 1.15
C PRO A 155 18.96 1.42 0.18
N ARG A 156 18.07 1.04 -0.76
CA ARG A 156 18.28 -0.15 -1.60
C ARG A 156 18.70 0.17 -3.02
N ILE A 157 18.09 1.18 -3.63
CA ILE A 157 18.35 1.56 -5.03
C ILE A 157 18.78 3.01 -5.19
N GLY A 158 18.82 3.81 -4.12
CA GLY A 158 19.18 5.22 -4.19
C GLY A 158 20.56 5.49 -4.78
N HIS A 159 21.51 4.58 -4.58
CA HIS A 159 22.88 4.67 -5.10
C HIS A 159 23.01 4.31 -6.59
N VAL A 160 21.99 3.68 -7.17
CA VAL A 160 21.98 3.27 -8.58
C VAL A 160 21.84 4.50 -9.47
N ARG A 161 22.60 4.58 -10.55
CA ARG A 161 22.43 5.65 -11.55
C ARG A 161 21.06 5.52 -12.21
N LEU A 162 20.37 6.63 -12.37
CA LEU A 162 19.00 6.69 -12.90
C LEU A 162 18.90 6.06 -14.31
N ASP A 163 19.87 6.36 -15.19
CA ASP A 163 19.94 5.82 -16.55
C ASP A 163 20.32 4.33 -16.62
N ARG A 164 20.80 3.76 -15.53
CA ARG A 164 21.19 2.34 -15.41
C ARG A 164 20.22 1.51 -14.58
N LEU A 165 19.15 2.09 -14.10
CA LEU A 165 18.14 1.34 -13.37
C LEU A 165 17.45 0.32 -14.29
N ARG A 166 17.36 -0.94 -13.85
CA ARG A 166 16.80 -2.08 -14.58
C ARG A 166 15.74 -2.78 -13.74
N VAL A 167 14.89 -3.58 -14.38
CA VAL A 167 13.88 -4.39 -13.70
C VAL A 167 14.52 -5.33 -12.67
N THR A 168 15.69 -5.91 -12.98
CA THR A 168 16.44 -6.80 -12.06
C THR A 168 16.76 -6.14 -10.72
N HIS A 169 17.22 -4.88 -10.71
CA HIS A 169 17.45 -4.15 -9.47
C HIS A 169 16.20 -4.02 -8.60
N LEU A 170 15.03 -3.89 -9.24
CA LEU A 170 13.76 -3.78 -8.54
C LEU A 170 13.28 -5.13 -8.02
N SER A 171 13.45 -6.21 -8.80
CA SER A 171 13.16 -7.58 -8.36
C SER A 171 14.00 -7.93 -7.12
N GLU A 172 15.31 -7.74 -7.18
CA GLU A 172 16.23 -7.96 -6.06
C GLU A 172 15.85 -7.10 -4.83
N MET A 173 15.47 -5.84 -5.05
CA MET A 173 15.00 -4.96 -3.98
C MET A 173 13.74 -5.51 -3.28
N PHE A 174 12.75 -5.98 -4.05
CA PHE A 174 11.51 -6.50 -3.48
C PHE A 174 11.69 -7.88 -2.85
N GLU A 175 12.60 -8.71 -3.36
CA GLU A 175 13.01 -9.96 -2.75
C GLU A 175 13.68 -9.71 -1.40
N ALA A 176 14.65 -8.79 -1.33
CA ALA A 176 15.29 -8.40 -0.07
C ALA A 176 14.28 -7.84 0.97
N ILE A 177 13.22 -7.15 0.52
CA ILE A 177 12.13 -6.73 1.41
C ILE A 177 11.34 -7.95 1.93
N ALA A 178 11.12 -8.96 1.09
CA ALA A 178 10.41 -10.17 1.49
C ALA A 178 11.23 -11.03 2.47
N GLU A 179 12.53 -11.16 2.24
CA GLU A 179 13.46 -11.84 3.13
C GLU A 179 13.52 -11.15 4.51
N ALA A 180 13.69 -9.83 4.54
CA ALA A 180 13.66 -9.05 5.77
C ALA A 180 12.35 -9.21 6.57
N ASN A 181 11.23 -9.49 5.91
CA ASN A 181 9.97 -9.76 6.60
C ASN A 181 10.02 -11.04 7.45
N VAL A 182 10.77 -12.05 7.04
CA VAL A 182 10.91 -13.31 7.78
C VAL A 182 11.63 -13.03 9.11
N GLU A 183 12.77 -12.33 9.04
CA GLU A 183 13.53 -11.93 10.24
C GLU A 183 12.70 -11.05 11.19
N ILE A 184 11.96 -10.08 10.62
CA ILE A 184 11.06 -9.23 11.41
C ILE A 184 9.95 -10.04 12.08
N ALA A 185 9.36 -11.01 11.38
CA ALA A 185 8.30 -11.85 11.93
C ALA A 185 8.81 -12.73 13.08
N GLU A 186 9.98 -13.34 12.90
CA GLU A 186 10.66 -14.14 13.93
C GLU A 186 11.01 -13.29 15.15
N GLY A 187 11.61 -12.12 14.96
CA GLY A 187 11.93 -11.19 16.05
C GLY A 187 10.69 -10.73 16.79
N ASN A 188 9.61 -10.40 16.09
CA ASN A 188 8.32 -10.03 16.69
C ASN A 188 7.71 -11.19 17.49
N ALA A 189 7.80 -12.43 16.98
CA ALA A 189 7.30 -13.62 17.66
C ALA A 189 8.09 -13.91 18.95
N ALA A 190 9.42 -13.85 18.86
CA ALA A 190 10.29 -14.01 20.02
C ALA A 190 10.01 -12.96 21.11
N ARG A 191 9.85 -11.69 20.71
CA ARG A 191 9.51 -10.61 21.64
C ARG A 191 8.14 -10.80 22.28
N ARG A 192 7.13 -11.23 21.52
CA ARG A 192 5.79 -11.54 22.03
C ARG A 192 5.87 -12.63 23.09
N LYS A 193 6.55 -13.74 22.78
CA LYS A 193 6.76 -14.83 23.72
C LYS A 193 7.45 -14.37 25.00
N ALA A 194 8.46 -13.51 24.89
CA ALA A 194 9.14 -12.96 26.07
C ALA A 194 8.22 -12.11 26.96
N PHE A 195 7.25 -11.36 26.36
CA PHE A 195 6.23 -10.65 27.13
C PHE A 195 5.22 -11.60 27.79
N GLU A 196 4.80 -12.66 27.11
CA GLU A 196 3.93 -13.71 27.64
C GLU A 196 4.61 -14.40 28.83
N ASP A 197 5.87 -14.79 28.71
CA ASP A 197 6.68 -15.38 29.78
C ASP A 197 6.82 -14.40 30.98
N LEU A 198 7.02 -13.10 30.70
CA LEU A 198 7.06 -12.06 31.75
C LEU A 198 5.72 -11.94 32.49
N ALA A 199 4.60 -12.07 31.78
CA ALA A 199 3.26 -12.01 32.40
C ALA A 199 3.00 -13.18 33.34
N GLN A 200 3.56 -14.36 33.07
CA GLN A 200 3.42 -15.55 33.89
C GLN A 200 4.24 -15.50 35.22
N ILE A 201 5.24 -14.63 35.29
CA ILE A 201 6.04 -14.51 36.53
C ILE A 201 5.25 -13.81 37.62
N ALA A 202 5.16 -14.41 38.82
CA ALA A 202 4.45 -13.87 39.96
C ALA A 202 4.89 -12.42 40.32
N TRP A 203 3.96 -11.62 40.84
CA TRP A 203 4.22 -10.22 41.22
C TRP A 203 4.84 -10.07 42.59
N LYS A 204 4.61 -11.02 43.52
CA LYS A 204 5.04 -10.98 44.92
C LYS A 204 6.22 -11.92 45.18
N GLY A 205 7.15 -11.50 46.04
CA GLY A 205 8.34 -12.26 46.41
C GLY A 205 9.64 -11.65 45.88
N ARG A 206 10.77 -11.96 46.58
CA ARG A 206 12.11 -11.43 46.23
C ARG A 206 12.63 -12.05 44.90
N GLU A 207 12.51 -13.35 44.77
CA GLU A 207 12.96 -14.11 43.60
C GLU A 207 12.15 -13.79 42.34
N PRO A 208 10.79 -13.78 42.34
CA PRO A 208 10.01 -13.36 41.20
C PRO A 208 10.30 -11.90 40.75
N ARG A 209 10.53 -10.99 41.72
CA ARG A 209 10.91 -9.61 41.40
C ARG A 209 12.23 -9.52 40.65
N ALA A 210 13.25 -10.28 41.10
CA ALA A 210 14.56 -10.34 40.41
C ALA A 210 14.43 -10.94 39.01
N ARG A 211 13.64 -12.03 38.85
CA ARG A 211 13.37 -12.68 37.60
C ARG A 211 12.62 -11.75 36.61
N ARG A 212 11.59 -11.02 37.11
CA ARG A 212 10.89 -9.99 36.28
C ARG A 212 11.83 -8.87 35.84
N LYS A 213 12.74 -8.41 36.71
CA LYS A 213 13.72 -7.38 36.38
C LYS A 213 14.67 -7.88 35.29
N ALA A 214 15.20 -9.09 35.39
CA ALA A 214 16.06 -9.70 34.40
C ALA A 214 15.34 -9.89 33.05
N MET A 215 14.08 -10.37 33.06
CA MET A 215 13.29 -10.53 31.84
C MET A 215 12.98 -9.20 31.15
N LYS A 216 12.65 -8.15 31.91
CA LYS A 216 12.46 -6.80 31.37
C LYS A 216 13.74 -6.27 30.73
N ALA A 217 14.91 -6.52 31.31
CA ALA A 217 16.20 -6.14 30.74
C ALA A 217 16.44 -6.91 29.43
N ALA A 218 16.19 -8.22 29.41
CA ALA A 218 16.33 -9.02 28.20
C ALA A 218 15.37 -8.55 27.08
N ILE A 219 14.13 -8.19 27.40
CA ILE A 219 13.17 -7.63 26.42
C ILE A 219 13.62 -6.27 25.90
N ALA A 220 14.27 -5.45 26.74
CA ALA A 220 14.79 -4.15 26.32
C ALA A 220 15.94 -4.26 25.30
N GLU A 221 16.73 -5.33 25.36
CA GLU A 221 17.80 -5.63 24.40
C GLU A 221 17.27 -6.23 23.09
N MET A 222 16.04 -6.75 23.07
CA MET A 222 15.43 -7.28 21.85
C MET A 222 15.05 -6.14 20.89
N ASP A 223 15.16 -6.39 19.57
CA ASP A 223 14.67 -5.47 18.57
C ASP A 223 13.23 -5.04 18.86
N PRO A 224 12.92 -3.73 18.73
CA PRO A 224 11.56 -3.26 18.92
C PRO A 224 10.63 -3.88 17.88
N TYR A 225 9.34 -3.97 18.19
CA TYR A 225 8.35 -4.45 17.23
C TYR A 225 8.42 -3.65 15.93
N ARG A 226 8.58 -4.34 14.82
CA ARG A 226 8.56 -3.77 13.47
C ARG A 226 7.42 -4.36 12.65
N ARG A 227 6.77 -3.50 11.86
CA ARG A 227 5.69 -3.95 10.99
C ARG A 227 6.27 -4.60 9.74
N ILE A 228 5.80 -5.79 9.40
CA ILE A 228 6.14 -6.47 8.13
C ILE A 228 5.57 -5.70 6.93
N VAL A 229 6.29 -5.75 5.82
CA VAL A 229 5.92 -5.08 4.56
C VAL A 229 5.07 -6.03 3.72
N GLY A 230 3.75 -5.98 3.89
CA GLY A 230 2.81 -6.83 3.16
C GLY A 230 2.72 -6.48 1.67
N PRO A 231 2.02 -7.33 0.86
CA PRO A 231 1.87 -7.15 -0.58
C PRO A 231 1.32 -5.77 -0.97
N ALA A 232 0.30 -5.26 -0.28
CA ALA A 232 -0.26 -3.92 -0.52
C ALA A 232 0.78 -2.80 -0.32
N THR A 233 1.66 -2.92 0.67
CA THR A 233 2.73 -1.93 0.90
C THR A 233 3.77 -2.01 -0.21
N ARG A 234 4.17 -3.22 -0.66
CA ARG A 234 5.09 -3.41 -1.80
C ARG A 234 4.52 -2.77 -3.07
N GLN A 235 3.22 -2.95 -3.34
CA GLN A 235 2.54 -2.29 -4.47
C GLN A 235 2.56 -0.75 -4.35
N ARG A 236 2.39 -0.20 -3.15
CA ARG A 236 2.47 1.26 -2.91
C ARG A 236 3.89 1.79 -3.15
N VAL A 237 4.92 1.08 -2.67
CA VAL A 237 6.33 1.43 -2.93
C VAL A 237 6.60 1.43 -4.43
N ARG A 238 6.13 0.40 -5.16
CA ARG A 238 6.22 0.35 -6.62
C ARG A 238 5.51 1.53 -7.28
N SER A 239 4.31 1.88 -6.81
CA SER A 239 3.53 2.98 -7.37
C SER A 239 4.22 4.34 -7.18
N THR A 240 4.83 4.58 -6.00
CA THR A 240 5.64 5.78 -5.74
C THR A 240 6.82 5.87 -6.72
N LEU A 241 7.59 4.77 -6.86
CA LEU A 241 8.72 4.72 -7.79
C LEU A 241 8.27 4.89 -9.23
N ARG A 242 7.17 4.20 -9.64
CA ARG A 242 6.62 4.33 -11.00
C ARG A 242 6.23 5.76 -11.33
N ALA A 243 5.61 6.47 -10.39
CA ALA A 243 5.24 7.88 -10.57
C ALA A 243 6.47 8.78 -10.73
N ALA A 244 7.50 8.58 -9.90
CA ALA A 244 8.75 9.33 -9.99
C ALA A 244 9.50 9.07 -11.31
N LEU A 245 9.55 7.80 -11.76
CA LEU A 245 10.21 7.45 -13.01
C LEU A 245 9.42 7.91 -14.25
N ASN A 246 8.09 7.94 -14.20
CA ASN A 246 7.29 8.56 -15.26
C ASN A 246 7.57 10.07 -15.36
N ALA A 247 7.76 10.75 -14.23
CA ALA A 247 8.17 12.15 -14.23
C ALA A 247 9.60 12.32 -14.81
N ALA A 248 10.51 11.37 -14.55
CA ALA A 248 11.83 11.37 -15.16
C ALA A 248 11.78 11.20 -16.69
N ILE A 249 10.86 10.37 -17.20
CA ILE A 249 10.61 10.24 -18.65
C ILE A 249 10.07 11.55 -19.22
N ALA A 250 9.09 12.16 -18.53
CA ALA A 250 8.53 13.45 -18.97
C ALA A 250 9.56 14.58 -19.01
N GLN A 251 10.60 14.51 -18.16
CA GLN A 251 11.75 15.43 -18.16
C GLN A 251 12.90 14.93 -19.04
N GLN A 252 12.70 13.88 -19.84
CA GLN A 252 13.68 13.32 -20.76
C GLN A 252 14.99 12.84 -20.10
N LEU A 253 14.97 12.55 -18.79
CA LEU A 253 16.14 12.01 -18.06
C LEU A 253 16.37 10.53 -18.33
N ILE A 254 15.31 9.78 -18.62
CA ILE A 254 15.31 8.36 -19.00
C ILE A 254 14.27 8.09 -20.07
N THR A 255 14.40 6.98 -20.79
CA THR A 255 13.47 6.59 -21.85
C THR A 255 12.57 5.41 -21.48
N PHE A 256 12.81 4.75 -20.35
CA PHE A 256 12.14 3.53 -19.95
C PHE A 256 11.88 3.51 -18.44
N ASN A 257 10.69 3.05 -18.04
CA ASN A 257 10.32 2.92 -16.63
C ASN A 257 10.34 1.45 -16.20
N PRO A 258 11.38 0.97 -15.52
CA PRO A 258 11.46 -0.42 -15.08
C PRO A 258 10.40 -0.78 -14.02
N ALA A 259 9.88 0.20 -13.24
CA ALA A 259 8.85 -0.05 -12.24
C ALA A 259 7.47 -0.40 -12.86
N ALA A 260 7.30 -0.18 -14.16
CA ALA A 260 6.10 -0.63 -14.87
C ALA A 260 6.10 -2.15 -15.11
N HIS A 261 7.28 -2.78 -15.14
CA HIS A 261 7.48 -4.16 -15.59
C HIS A 261 7.92 -5.11 -14.46
N VAL A 262 8.13 -4.62 -13.24
CA VAL A 262 8.41 -5.50 -12.11
C VAL A 262 7.11 -6.20 -11.67
N GLU A 263 7.16 -7.51 -11.58
CA GLU A 263 6.04 -8.32 -11.12
C GLU A 263 6.06 -8.41 -9.58
N LEU A 264 4.92 -8.18 -8.97
CA LEU A 264 4.72 -8.31 -7.54
C LEU A 264 3.48 -9.14 -7.27
N GLU A 265 3.54 -9.90 -6.19
CA GLU A 265 2.38 -10.62 -5.69
C GLU A 265 1.16 -9.71 -5.55
N ALA A 266 0.04 -10.12 -6.13
CA ALA A 266 -1.22 -9.45 -5.94
C ALA A 266 -1.69 -9.64 -4.48
N GLY A 267 -1.83 -8.56 -3.73
CA GLY A 267 -2.44 -8.62 -2.41
C GLY A 267 -3.93 -8.97 -2.55
N ARG A 268 -4.36 -10.07 -1.92
CA ARG A 268 -5.80 -10.35 -1.80
C ARG A 268 -6.43 -9.31 -0.86
N ARG A 269 -7.51 -8.68 -1.29
CA ARG A 269 -8.32 -7.86 -0.38
C ARG A 269 -9.00 -8.80 0.61
N PRO A 270 -8.82 -8.62 1.92
CA PRO A 270 -9.50 -9.48 2.89
C PRO A 270 -11.01 -9.21 2.81
N LYS A 271 -11.80 -10.28 2.78
CA LYS A 271 -13.26 -10.17 2.89
C LYS A 271 -13.63 -9.79 4.33
N ALA A 272 -14.61 -8.90 4.47
CA ALA A 272 -15.23 -8.64 5.76
C ALA A 272 -16.03 -9.88 6.20
N LEU A 273 -15.87 -10.27 7.47
CA LEU A 273 -16.59 -11.39 8.07
C LEU A 273 -17.28 -10.94 9.36
N VAL A 274 -18.50 -11.43 9.60
CA VAL A 274 -19.23 -11.19 10.85
C VAL A 274 -18.70 -12.12 11.95
N TRP A 275 -18.65 -11.64 13.18
CA TRP A 275 -18.37 -12.42 14.36
C TRP A 275 -19.57 -13.32 14.72
N THR A 276 -19.58 -14.57 14.23
CA THR A 276 -20.50 -15.63 14.67
C THR A 276 -19.98 -16.29 15.93
N GLU A 277 -20.85 -16.99 16.66
CA GLU A 277 -20.45 -17.72 17.88
C GLU A 277 -19.30 -18.70 17.62
N GLU A 278 -19.34 -19.42 16.51
CA GLU A 278 -18.29 -20.37 16.12
C GLU A 278 -16.93 -19.65 15.96
N ARG A 279 -16.93 -18.50 15.30
CA ARG A 279 -15.71 -17.68 15.11
C ARG A 279 -15.19 -17.09 16.40
N ILE A 280 -16.08 -16.71 17.33
CA ILE A 280 -15.73 -16.23 18.66
C ILE A 280 -15.11 -17.37 19.48
N LEU A 281 -15.67 -18.56 19.46
CA LEU A 281 -15.11 -19.73 20.14
C LEU A 281 -13.74 -20.11 19.57
N HIS A 282 -13.58 -20.06 18.25
CA HIS A 282 -12.28 -20.27 17.63
C HIS A 282 -11.26 -19.22 18.07
N TRP A 283 -11.60 -17.95 18.01
CA TRP A 283 -10.72 -16.86 18.44
C TRP A 283 -10.36 -16.97 19.94
N LYS A 284 -11.33 -17.25 20.81
CA LYS A 284 -11.06 -17.44 22.26
C LYS A 284 -10.08 -18.58 22.52
N ARG A 285 -10.10 -19.63 21.70
CA ARG A 285 -9.21 -20.79 21.82
C ARG A 285 -7.82 -20.55 21.25
N THR A 286 -7.72 -19.86 20.10
CA THR A 286 -6.47 -19.75 19.32
C THR A 286 -5.82 -18.37 19.40
N GLY A 287 -6.59 -17.32 19.75
CA GLY A 287 -6.17 -15.92 19.63
C GLY A 287 -6.17 -15.39 18.18
N GLU A 288 -6.50 -16.22 17.19
CA GLU A 288 -6.45 -15.86 15.78
C GLU A 288 -7.77 -15.27 15.30
N LYS A 289 -7.69 -14.15 14.57
CA LYS A 289 -8.86 -13.53 13.92
C LYS A 289 -9.11 -14.21 12.57
N PRO A 290 -10.35 -14.62 12.26
CA PRO A 290 -10.69 -15.27 11.00
C PRO A 290 -10.40 -14.41 9.75
N SER A 291 -10.48 -13.08 9.90
CA SER A 291 -10.13 -12.11 8.86
C SER A 291 -9.52 -10.85 9.49
N PRO A 292 -8.65 -10.12 8.78
CA PRO A 292 -8.22 -8.79 9.18
C PRO A 292 -9.36 -7.77 9.28
N VAL A 293 -10.49 -8.03 8.61
CA VAL A 293 -11.71 -7.19 8.65
C VAL A 293 -12.81 -8.02 9.27
N MET A 294 -13.20 -7.67 10.49
CA MET A 294 -14.26 -8.34 11.24
C MET A 294 -15.36 -7.32 11.59
N VAL A 295 -16.61 -7.74 11.52
CA VAL A 295 -17.79 -6.92 11.79
C VAL A 295 -18.58 -7.53 12.95
N TRP A 296 -19.06 -6.71 13.85
CA TRP A 296 -19.95 -7.12 14.92
C TRP A 296 -21.35 -7.45 14.40
N THR A 297 -22.04 -8.35 15.08
CA THR A 297 -23.48 -8.54 14.89
C THR A 297 -24.25 -7.34 15.44
N PRO A 298 -25.55 -7.19 15.10
CA PRO A 298 -26.41 -6.17 15.73
C PRO A 298 -26.38 -6.22 17.25
N GLU A 299 -26.40 -7.43 17.85
CA GLU A 299 -26.37 -7.66 19.29
C GLU A 299 -25.07 -7.14 19.92
N HIS A 300 -23.92 -7.46 19.33
CA HIS A 300 -22.62 -6.96 19.80
C HIS A 300 -22.56 -5.43 19.75
N THR A 301 -23.12 -4.85 18.68
CA THR A 301 -23.18 -3.38 18.52
C THR A 301 -24.06 -2.75 19.56
N GLY A 302 -25.22 -3.35 19.85
CA GLY A 302 -26.14 -2.94 20.92
C GLY A 302 -25.47 -2.99 22.30
N LEU A 303 -24.88 -4.14 22.64
CA LEU A 303 -24.14 -4.32 23.92
C LEU A 303 -23.02 -3.28 24.09
N PHE A 304 -22.29 -2.97 23.02
CA PHE A 304 -21.26 -1.94 23.06
C PHE A 304 -21.87 -0.56 23.33
N LEU A 305 -22.92 -0.17 22.60
CA LEU A 305 -23.55 1.14 22.75
C LEU A 305 -24.19 1.32 24.14
N ASP A 306 -24.79 0.27 24.70
CA ASP A 306 -25.34 0.28 26.06
C ASP A 306 -24.22 0.47 27.09
N HIS A 307 -23.11 -0.23 26.94
CA HIS A 307 -21.96 -0.12 27.86
C HIS A 307 -21.35 1.30 27.85
N VAL A 308 -21.30 1.94 26.69
CA VAL A 308 -20.68 3.27 26.52
C VAL A 308 -21.71 4.42 26.63
N ALA A 309 -22.92 4.16 27.10
CA ALA A 309 -24.00 5.16 27.14
C ALA A 309 -23.62 6.44 27.92
N GLU A 310 -22.79 6.30 28.95
CA GLU A 310 -22.30 7.41 29.79
C GLU A 310 -20.91 7.92 29.35
N ASP A 311 -20.28 7.30 28.33
CA ASP A 311 -18.98 7.77 27.83
C ASP A 311 -19.14 9.07 27.05
N ARG A 312 -18.19 9.99 27.24
CA ARG A 312 -18.19 11.29 26.54
C ARG A 312 -18.27 11.14 25.03
N LEU A 313 -17.73 10.07 24.45
CA LEU A 313 -17.72 9.78 23.02
C LEU A 313 -18.90 8.93 22.56
N TYR A 314 -19.89 8.68 23.43
CA TYR A 314 -21.07 7.88 23.09
C TYR A 314 -21.71 8.33 21.77
N ALA A 315 -22.02 9.63 21.64
CA ALA A 315 -22.67 10.15 20.45
C ALA A 315 -21.80 9.99 19.18
N LEU A 316 -20.47 10.02 19.32
CA LEU A 316 -19.53 9.73 18.22
C LEU A 316 -19.61 8.26 17.81
N PHE A 317 -19.55 7.35 18.76
CA PHE A 317 -19.63 5.91 18.47
C PHE A 317 -20.98 5.53 17.89
N HIS A 318 -22.07 6.10 18.42
CA HIS A 318 -23.42 5.92 17.91
C HIS A 318 -23.54 6.40 16.45
N LEU A 319 -23.07 7.61 16.15
CA LEU A 319 -23.07 8.17 14.80
C LEU A 319 -22.27 7.32 13.81
N VAL A 320 -21.10 6.81 14.23
CA VAL A 320 -20.27 5.94 13.37
C VAL A 320 -20.92 4.57 13.18
N ALA A 321 -21.53 3.99 14.23
CA ALA A 321 -22.16 2.67 14.17
C ALA A 321 -23.40 2.63 13.26
N PHE A 322 -24.18 3.72 13.19
CA PHE A 322 -25.40 3.77 12.38
C PHE A 322 -25.24 4.49 11.05
N ARG A 323 -24.35 5.47 10.94
CA ARG A 323 -24.18 6.29 9.71
C ARG A 323 -22.87 6.10 9.00
N GLY A 324 -21.95 5.33 9.58
CA GLY A 324 -20.72 4.88 8.93
C GLY A 324 -19.74 6.00 8.58
N LEU A 325 -19.67 7.09 9.36
CA LEU A 325 -18.70 8.15 9.14
C LEU A 325 -17.27 7.61 9.27
N ARG A 326 -16.38 8.10 8.42
CA ARG A 326 -14.95 7.85 8.64
C ARG A 326 -14.49 8.55 9.91
N ARG A 327 -13.51 7.98 10.61
CA ARG A 327 -12.99 8.55 11.86
C ARG A 327 -12.64 10.05 11.74
N GLY A 328 -11.95 10.41 10.65
CA GLY A 328 -11.60 11.81 10.39
C GLY A 328 -12.81 12.70 10.10
N GLU A 329 -13.84 12.19 9.43
CA GLU A 329 -15.12 12.88 9.20
C GLU A 329 -15.85 13.12 10.51
N ALA A 330 -15.96 12.09 11.36
CA ALA A 330 -16.60 12.21 12.67
C ALA A 330 -15.86 13.24 13.56
N CYS A 331 -14.54 13.15 13.70
CA CYS A 331 -13.77 14.12 14.47
C CYS A 331 -13.81 15.53 13.85
N GLY A 332 -14.01 15.63 12.52
CA GLY A 332 -14.08 16.88 11.78
C GLY A 332 -15.46 17.52 11.72
N GLN A 333 -16.51 16.85 12.22
CA GLN A 333 -17.89 17.34 12.13
C GLN A 333 -18.08 18.66 12.89
N ARG A 334 -18.82 19.59 12.28
CA ARG A 334 -19.13 20.92 12.83
C ARG A 334 -20.61 21.04 13.19
N TRP A 335 -20.93 21.85 14.18
CA TRP A 335 -22.32 22.18 14.50
C TRP A 335 -23.01 22.96 13.39
N THR A 336 -22.28 23.77 12.62
CA THR A 336 -22.82 24.49 11.45
C THR A 336 -23.27 23.56 10.32
N ASP A 337 -22.72 22.35 10.27
CA ASP A 337 -23.00 21.34 9.26
C ASP A 337 -23.92 20.24 9.80
N THR A 338 -24.52 20.45 11.01
CA THR A 338 -25.38 19.48 11.71
C THR A 338 -26.69 20.16 12.08
N ASN A 339 -27.75 19.83 11.36
CA ASN A 339 -29.12 20.34 11.64
C ASN A 339 -29.92 19.26 12.36
N LEU A 340 -29.99 19.38 13.70
CA LEU A 340 -30.70 18.41 14.55
C LEU A 340 -32.20 18.48 14.38
N ASP A 341 -32.76 19.69 14.11
CA ASP A 341 -34.19 19.88 13.92
C ASP A 341 -34.70 19.21 12.64
N ALA A 342 -33.92 19.28 11.58
CA ALA A 342 -34.20 18.59 10.33
C ALA A 342 -33.73 17.13 10.30
N GLY A 343 -32.99 16.66 11.30
CA GLY A 343 -32.38 15.33 11.30
C GLY A 343 -31.36 15.14 10.17
N LEU A 344 -30.58 16.17 9.85
CA LEU A 344 -29.61 16.14 8.74
C LEU A 344 -28.21 16.50 9.22
N LEU A 345 -27.21 15.78 8.68
CA LEU A 345 -25.79 16.01 8.90
C LEU A 345 -25.07 16.05 7.56
N THR A 346 -24.31 17.12 7.31
CA THR A 346 -23.47 17.27 6.11
C THR A 346 -22.01 17.02 6.46
N VAL A 347 -21.38 16.07 5.80
CA VAL A 347 -19.94 15.83 5.89
C VAL A 347 -19.24 16.80 4.94
N ALA A 348 -18.78 17.93 5.46
CA ALA A 348 -18.14 18.99 4.68
C ALA A 348 -16.61 19.03 4.89
N LYS A 349 -16.13 18.59 6.06
CA LYS A 349 -14.72 18.62 6.45
C LYS A 349 -14.32 17.34 7.20
N GLN A 350 -13.02 17.07 7.23
CA GLN A 350 -12.45 15.98 8.00
C GLN A 350 -11.19 16.45 8.76
N LEU A 351 -10.85 15.78 9.86
CA LEU A 351 -9.56 15.92 10.51
C LEU A 351 -8.59 14.86 9.98
N VAL A 352 -7.46 15.31 9.47
CA VAL A 352 -6.37 14.48 8.96
C VAL A 352 -5.19 14.54 9.92
N VAL A 353 -4.56 13.40 10.14
CA VAL A 353 -3.36 13.28 10.99
C VAL A 353 -2.15 13.08 10.10
N ASN A 354 -1.14 13.93 10.26
CA ASN A 354 0.16 13.79 9.63
C ASN A 354 1.25 13.82 10.72
N GLY A 355 1.81 12.64 11.05
CA GLY A 355 2.66 12.52 12.23
C GLY A 355 1.86 12.79 13.51
N TRP A 356 2.20 13.88 14.23
CA TRP A 356 1.49 14.34 15.44
C TRP A 356 0.57 15.55 15.17
N GLU A 357 0.63 16.11 13.99
CA GLU A 357 -0.18 17.26 13.61
C GLU A 357 -1.56 16.84 13.14
N VAL A 358 -2.57 17.54 13.63
CA VAL A 358 -3.96 17.39 13.21
C VAL A 358 -4.35 18.66 12.47
N TYR A 359 -4.79 18.51 11.22
CA TYR A 359 -5.26 19.63 10.42
C TYR A 359 -6.60 19.29 9.75
N GLU A 360 -7.32 20.34 9.37
CA GLU A 360 -8.57 20.20 8.64
C GLU A 360 -8.29 20.09 7.14
N ASP A 361 -8.96 19.18 6.48
CA ASP A 361 -8.93 19.00 5.02
C ASP A 361 -10.34 18.75 4.49
N ASP A 362 -10.52 18.93 3.19
CA ASP A 362 -11.76 18.55 2.51
C ASP A 362 -11.85 17.01 2.39
N PRO A 363 -13.07 16.44 2.27
CA PRO A 363 -13.21 15.04 1.93
C PRO A 363 -12.39 14.67 0.70
N LYS A 364 -11.90 13.41 0.64
CA LYS A 364 -10.95 12.96 -0.39
C LYS A 364 -11.52 13.05 -1.81
N THR A 365 -12.83 12.85 -1.95
CA THR A 365 -13.55 12.85 -3.22
C THR A 365 -14.83 13.68 -3.08
N ASP A 366 -15.39 14.14 -4.18
CA ASP A 366 -16.68 14.86 -4.20
C ASP A 366 -17.81 14.01 -3.58
N ALA A 367 -17.78 12.68 -3.81
CA ALA A 367 -18.69 11.75 -3.16
C ALA A 367 -18.52 11.69 -1.62
N GLY A 368 -17.39 12.14 -1.09
CA GLY A 368 -17.15 12.25 0.34
C GLY A 368 -17.95 13.40 0.97
N ALA A 369 -18.17 14.49 0.24
CA ALA A 369 -19.04 15.60 0.65
C ALA A 369 -20.50 15.18 0.41
N ARG A 370 -21.21 14.89 1.49
CA ARG A 370 -22.56 14.33 1.42
C ARG A 370 -23.41 14.76 2.60
N THR A 371 -24.73 14.79 2.41
CA THR A 371 -25.71 14.99 3.48
C THR A 371 -26.37 13.65 3.82
N ILE A 372 -26.41 13.32 5.10
CA ILE A 372 -26.91 12.07 5.64
C ILE A 372 -28.10 12.38 6.55
N ALA A 373 -29.18 11.60 6.42
CA ALA A 373 -30.29 11.64 7.35
C ALA A 373 -29.91 10.95 8.67
N LEU A 374 -30.33 11.52 9.78
CA LEU A 374 -30.13 10.97 11.13
C LEU A 374 -31.47 10.36 11.61
N ASP A 375 -31.37 9.20 12.23
CA ASP A 375 -32.50 8.63 12.97
C ASP A 375 -32.74 9.37 14.29
N SER A 376 -33.91 9.16 14.90
CA SER A 376 -34.31 9.81 16.15
C SER A 376 -33.33 9.62 17.30
N ASP A 377 -32.79 8.41 17.43
CA ASP A 377 -31.87 8.07 18.52
C ASP A 377 -30.52 8.75 18.34
N THR A 378 -30.04 8.83 17.10
CA THR A 378 -28.81 9.58 16.76
C THR A 378 -29.02 11.08 17.01
N VAL A 379 -30.17 11.65 16.66
CA VAL A 379 -30.50 13.06 16.97
C VAL A 379 -30.54 13.28 18.48
N GLN A 380 -31.16 12.37 19.24
CA GLN A 380 -31.19 12.45 20.69
C GLN A 380 -29.78 12.34 21.33
N ALA A 381 -28.95 11.43 20.85
CA ALA A 381 -27.57 11.28 21.32
C ALA A 381 -26.75 12.56 21.09
N LEU A 382 -26.87 13.16 19.89
CA LEU A 382 -26.18 14.42 19.56
C LEU A 382 -26.75 15.62 20.37
N THR A 383 -28.03 15.64 20.63
CA THR A 383 -28.67 16.68 21.47
C THR A 383 -28.15 16.62 22.90
N ARG A 384 -28.09 15.42 23.49
CA ARG A 384 -27.48 15.21 24.83
C ARG A 384 -25.99 15.61 24.83
N HIS A 385 -25.27 15.24 23.81
CA HIS A 385 -23.86 15.62 23.66
C HIS A 385 -23.68 17.15 23.58
N ARG A 386 -24.52 17.86 22.83
CA ARG A 386 -24.51 19.33 22.76
C ARG A 386 -24.78 19.98 24.13
N ALA A 387 -25.75 19.47 24.85
CA ALA A 387 -26.05 19.97 26.20
C ALA A 387 -24.88 19.74 27.17
N GLN A 388 -24.16 18.61 27.06
CA GLN A 388 -22.96 18.37 27.86
C GLN A 388 -21.82 19.32 27.46
N GLN A 389 -21.60 19.52 26.17
CA GLN A 389 -20.57 20.45 25.68
C GLN A 389 -20.84 21.91 26.10
N ASP A 390 -22.13 22.30 26.18
CA ASP A 390 -22.51 23.63 26.70
C ASP A 390 -22.27 23.77 28.21
N LYS A 391 -22.35 22.68 28.98
CA LYS A 391 -21.92 22.65 30.39
C LYS A 391 -20.42 22.79 30.51
N ASP A 392 -19.67 21.99 29.75
CA ASP A 392 -18.21 22.05 29.74
C ASP A 392 -17.73 23.46 29.38
N ARG A 393 -18.34 24.12 28.36
CA ARG A 393 -18.03 25.51 27.98
C ARG A 393 -18.19 26.47 29.15
N LYS A 394 -19.24 26.32 29.97
CA LYS A 394 -19.48 27.15 31.14
C LYS A 394 -18.46 26.86 32.26
N GLU A 395 -18.07 25.63 32.45
CA GLU A 395 -17.10 25.21 33.48
C GLU A 395 -15.67 25.66 33.14
N TRP A 396 -15.29 25.61 31.85
CA TRP A 396 -13.95 26.04 31.39
C TRP A 396 -13.84 27.56 31.20
N GLU A 397 -14.94 28.30 31.12
CA GLU A 397 -14.98 29.77 31.00
C GLU A 397 -14.00 30.33 29.95
N SER A 398 -13.06 31.15 30.39
CA SER A 398 -12.02 31.74 29.54
C SER A 398 -10.97 30.75 29.02
N ALA A 399 -10.87 29.56 29.58
CA ALA A 399 -9.98 28.50 29.10
C ALA A 399 -10.64 27.60 28.03
N TRP A 400 -11.92 27.84 27.71
CA TRP A 400 -12.57 27.16 26.61
C TRP A 400 -11.99 27.56 25.24
N VAL A 401 -11.69 26.58 24.41
CA VAL A 401 -11.25 26.78 23.02
C VAL A 401 -12.43 26.59 22.06
N GLU A 402 -12.88 27.68 21.44
CA GLU A 402 -13.99 27.60 20.50
C GLU A 402 -13.55 27.09 19.13
N THR A 403 -13.88 25.85 18.82
CA THR A 403 -13.55 25.20 17.54
C THR A 403 -14.75 25.00 16.65
N GLY A 404 -15.97 25.21 17.14
CA GLY A 404 -17.24 24.94 16.42
C GLY A 404 -17.49 23.47 16.11
N ARG A 405 -16.68 22.56 16.67
CA ARG A 405 -16.78 21.11 16.42
C ARG A 405 -17.84 20.45 17.28
N VAL A 406 -18.47 19.41 16.72
CA VAL A 406 -19.38 18.55 17.47
C VAL A 406 -18.59 17.78 18.54
N PHE A 407 -17.49 17.17 18.17
CA PHE A 407 -16.68 16.33 19.07
C PHE A 407 -15.36 17.02 19.40
N THR A 408 -15.18 17.36 20.68
CA THR A 408 -14.01 18.07 21.20
C THR A 408 -13.47 17.36 22.43
N ARG A 409 -12.31 17.80 22.91
CA ARG A 409 -11.88 17.56 24.30
C ARG A 409 -12.80 18.32 25.26
N GLU A 410 -12.65 18.07 26.55
CA GLU A 410 -13.43 18.72 27.60
C GLU A 410 -13.28 20.25 27.60
N ASN A 411 -12.11 20.74 27.21
CA ASN A 411 -11.80 22.17 27.12
C ASN A 411 -12.11 22.79 25.75
N GLY A 412 -12.81 22.08 24.85
CA GLY A 412 -13.17 22.57 23.51
C GLY A 412 -12.11 22.38 22.43
N GLU A 413 -10.87 21.95 22.76
CA GLU A 413 -9.82 21.68 21.79
C GLU A 413 -10.19 20.53 20.84
N LEU A 414 -9.47 20.47 19.71
CA LEU A 414 -9.63 19.41 18.71
C LEU A 414 -9.40 18.02 19.33
N LEU A 415 -10.33 17.12 19.04
CA LEU A 415 -10.21 15.72 19.42
C LEU A 415 -9.28 15.01 18.44
N HIS A 416 -8.10 14.60 18.91
CA HIS A 416 -7.16 13.89 18.07
C HIS A 416 -7.72 12.51 17.65
N PRO A 417 -7.82 12.21 16.33
CA PRO A 417 -8.45 10.97 15.85
C PRO A 417 -7.85 9.66 16.44
N ALA A 418 -6.56 9.64 16.78
CA ALA A 418 -5.95 8.48 17.42
C ALA A 418 -6.51 8.22 18.84
N ASN A 419 -6.91 9.26 19.59
CA ASN A 419 -7.49 9.11 20.91
C ASN A 419 -8.86 8.41 20.85
N VAL A 420 -9.66 8.72 19.82
CA VAL A 420 -10.93 8.03 19.58
C VAL A 420 -10.71 6.54 19.34
N THR A 421 -9.69 6.19 18.51
CA THR A 421 -9.36 4.78 18.27
C THR A 421 -8.91 4.07 19.52
N ARG A 422 -8.06 4.72 20.33
CA ARG A 422 -7.57 4.14 21.60
C ARG A 422 -8.74 3.93 22.56
N ARG A 423 -9.60 4.94 22.76
CA ARG A 423 -10.75 4.81 23.65
C ARG A 423 -11.73 3.72 23.21
N PHE A 424 -11.96 3.60 21.91
CA PHE A 424 -12.77 2.50 21.35
C PHE A 424 -12.22 1.12 21.69
N ILE A 425 -10.88 0.95 21.59
CA ILE A 425 -10.22 -0.32 21.91
C ILE A 425 -10.38 -0.63 23.41
N GLU A 426 -10.08 0.34 24.28
CA GLU A 426 -10.24 0.20 25.74
C GLU A 426 -11.65 -0.26 26.10
N LEU A 427 -12.67 0.42 25.58
CA LEU A 427 -14.09 0.15 25.91
C LEU A 427 -14.56 -1.24 25.45
N HIS A 428 -14.23 -1.66 24.24
CA HIS A 428 -14.66 -2.99 23.79
C HIS A 428 -13.87 -4.12 24.46
N GLU A 429 -12.61 -3.88 24.88
CA GLU A 429 -11.81 -4.83 25.67
C GLU A 429 -12.35 -4.94 27.09
N GLU A 430 -12.76 -3.82 27.73
CA GLU A 430 -13.42 -3.81 29.03
C GLU A 430 -14.68 -4.68 29.05
N LEU A 431 -15.45 -4.64 27.96
CA LEU A 431 -16.68 -5.43 27.80
C LEU A 431 -16.39 -6.89 27.35
N GLY A 432 -15.16 -7.22 26.97
CA GLY A 432 -14.79 -8.55 26.48
C GLY A 432 -15.39 -8.91 25.13
N LEU A 433 -15.77 -7.91 24.33
CA LEU A 433 -16.26 -8.12 22.98
C LEU A 433 -15.16 -8.62 22.01
N PRO A 434 -15.53 -9.40 21.00
CA PRO A 434 -14.56 -9.83 19.99
C PRO A 434 -13.97 -8.63 19.26
N PRO A 435 -12.65 -8.61 18.98
CA PRO A 435 -11.95 -7.42 18.55
C PRO A 435 -12.28 -7.02 17.11
N ILE A 436 -12.65 -5.76 16.92
CA ILE A 436 -12.78 -5.09 15.64
C ILE A 436 -11.98 -3.79 15.65
N ARG A 437 -11.74 -3.19 14.48
CA ARG A 437 -11.19 -1.84 14.39
C ARG A 437 -12.32 -0.81 14.45
N LEU A 438 -12.05 0.39 14.91
CA LEU A 438 -13.04 1.49 14.87
C LEU A 438 -13.64 1.69 13.46
N HIS A 439 -12.82 1.52 12.40
CA HIS A 439 -13.30 1.63 11.01
C HIS A 439 -14.28 0.51 10.64
N ASP A 440 -14.23 -0.63 11.33
CA ASP A 440 -15.12 -1.76 11.05
C ASP A 440 -16.56 -1.52 11.56
N LEU A 441 -16.78 -0.54 12.47
CA LEU A 441 -18.13 -0.03 12.77
C LEU A 441 -18.80 0.54 11.51
N ARG A 442 -18.04 1.20 10.64
CA ARG A 442 -18.55 1.68 9.34
C ARG A 442 -18.95 0.52 8.42
N HIS A 443 -18.22 -0.59 8.46
CA HIS A 443 -18.62 -1.81 7.78
C HIS A 443 -19.90 -2.37 8.39
N GLY A 444 -20.03 -2.33 9.73
CA GLY A 444 -21.25 -2.66 10.46
C GLY A 444 -22.47 -1.79 10.04
N ALA A 445 -22.28 -0.48 9.95
CA ALA A 445 -23.34 0.45 9.50
C ALA A 445 -23.88 0.08 8.11
N ALA A 446 -23.01 -0.27 7.17
CA ALA A 446 -23.44 -0.70 5.85
C ALA A 446 -24.19 -2.05 5.86
N THR A 447 -23.70 -2.97 6.70
CA THR A 447 -24.36 -4.27 6.90
C THR A 447 -25.74 -4.11 7.51
N LEU A 448 -25.89 -3.25 8.52
CA LEU A 448 -27.19 -2.92 9.13
C LEU A 448 -28.14 -2.25 8.13
N ALA A 449 -27.65 -1.29 7.33
CA ALA A 449 -28.45 -0.65 6.30
C ALA A 449 -28.92 -1.66 5.23
N HIS A 450 -28.05 -2.58 4.82
CA HIS A 450 -28.41 -3.65 3.88
C HIS A 450 -29.46 -4.59 4.47
N ALA A 451 -29.30 -5.02 5.71
CA ALA A 451 -30.27 -5.85 6.43
C ALA A 451 -31.62 -5.15 6.60
N ALA A 452 -31.63 -3.81 6.73
CA ALA A 452 -32.84 -2.99 6.74
C ALA A 452 -33.47 -2.80 5.35
N GLY A 453 -32.92 -3.40 4.27
CA GLY A 453 -33.47 -3.33 2.91
C GLY A 453 -32.95 -2.19 2.06
N ALA A 454 -31.94 -1.43 2.51
CA ALA A 454 -31.32 -0.38 1.69
C ALA A 454 -30.63 -0.97 0.47
N GLY A 455 -30.82 -0.32 -0.70
CA GLY A 455 -30.13 -0.69 -1.92
C GLY A 455 -28.63 -0.37 -1.88
N LEU A 456 -27.82 -1.07 -2.70
CA LEU A 456 -26.36 -0.82 -2.75
C LEU A 456 -26.02 0.63 -3.09
N LYS A 457 -26.88 1.31 -3.87
CA LYS A 457 -26.70 2.71 -4.23
C LYS A 457 -26.91 3.63 -3.02
N ASP A 458 -27.93 3.37 -2.22
CA ASP A 458 -28.24 4.14 -1.01
C ASP A 458 -27.11 3.99 0.02
N ILE A 459 -26.58 2.77 0.16
CA ILE A 459 -25.43 2.48 1.02
C ILE A 459 -24.18 3.19 0.51
N GLN A 460 -23.93 3.17 -0.81
CA GLN A 460 -22.83 3.90 -1.43
C GLN A 460 -22.89 5.40 -1.09
N GLU A 461 -24.07 6.01 -1.23
CA GLU A 461 -24.29 7.44 -0.97
C GLU A 461 -24.15 7.75 0.53
N MET A 462 -24.77 6.95 1.40
CA MET A 462 -24.63 7.07 2.86
C MET A 462 -23.16 7.06 3.30
N LEU A 463 -22.39 6.13 2.75
CA LEU A 463 -20.98 5.99 3.08
C LEU A 463 -20.08 7.00 2.34
N GLY A 464 -20.48 7.52 1.19
CA GLY A 464 -19.64 8.37 0.34
C GLY A 464 -18.49 7.58 -0.31
N HIS A 465 -18.82 6.43 -0.92
CA HIS A 465 -17.89 5.69 -1.74
C HIS A 465 -17.89 6.22 -3.17
N SER A 466 -16.70 6.41 -3.75
CA SER A 466 -16.56 6.90 -5.13
C SER A 466 -17.01 5.89 -6.18
N SER A 467 -17.08 4.60 -5.83
CA SER A 467 -17.51 3.51 -6.71
C SER A 467 -18.43 2.54 -5.99
N ILE A 468 -19.46 2.06 -6.71
CA ILE A 468 -20.38 1.03 -6.24
C ILE A 468 -19.66 -0.32 -6.01
N THR A 469 -18.59 -0.59 -6.76
CA THR A 469 -17.77 -1.80 -6.60
C THR A 469 -17.18 -1.91 -5.19
N ILE A 470 -16.77 -0.77 -4.59
CA ILE A 470 -16.27 -0.76 -3.20
C ILE A 470 -17.37 -1.21 -2.24
N THR A 471 -18.61 -0.81 -2.49
CA THR A 471 -19.76 -1.18 -1.67
C THR A 471 -20.14 -2.66 -1.90
N SER A 472 -20.24 -3.11 -3.14
CA SER A 472 -20.62 -4.49 -3.45
C SER A 472 -19.60 -5.50 -2.96
N ASP A 473 -18.31 -5.28 -3.21
CA ASP A 473 -17.24 -6.21 -2.80
C ASP A 473 -17.15 -6.40 -1.28
N THR A 474 -17.64 -5.42 -0.52
CA THR A 474 -17.51 -5.42 0.93
C THR A 474 -18.76 -5.95 1.65
N TYR A 475 -19.97 -5.77 1.08
CA TYR A 475 -21.21 -5.89 1.86
C TYR A 475 -22.21 -6.94 1.36
N THR A 476 -21.94 -7.63 0.25
CA THR A 476 -22.89 -8.57 -0.37
C THR A 476 -23.06 -9.91 0.35
N SER A 477 -22.40 -10.16 1.49
CA SER A 477 -22.48 -11.49 2.12
C SER A 477 -22.23 -11.48 3.65
N LEU A 478 -22.77 -10.50 4.39
CA LEU A 478 -22.31 -10.31 5.76
C LEU A 478 -23.24 -10.85 6.86
N LEU A 479 -24.56 -10.88 6.69
CA LEU A 479 -25.47 -11.40 7.71
C LEU A 479 -26.14 -12.67 7.22
N PRO A 480 -25.90 -13.84 7.85
CA PRO A 480 -26.58 -15.10 7.49
C PRO A 480 -28.10 -14.98 7.56
N GLU A 481 -28.62 -14.20 8.50
CA GLU A 481 -30.06 -13.95 8.65
C GLU A 481 -30.63 -13.16 7.47
N ALA A 482 -29.90 -12.20 6.93
CA ALA A 482 -30.32 -11.44 5.76
C ALA A 482 -30.33 -12.32 4.50
N ASP A 483 -29.31 -13.18 4.33
CA ASP A 483 -29.26 -14.15 3.24
C ASP A 483 -30.39 -15.16 3.35
N LEU A 484 -30.70 -15.64 4.55
CA LEU A 484 -31.83 -16.54 4.80
C LEU A 484 -33.17 -15.85 4.47
N ALA A 485 -33.36 -14.61 4.93
CA ALA A 485 -34.58 -13.86 4.63
C ALA A 485 -34.79 -13.63 3.13
N ILE A 486 -33.70 -13.35 2.39
CA ILE A 486 -33.73 -13.22 0.93
C ILE A 486 -34.06 -14.58 0.28
N ALA A 487 -33.46 -15.68 0.74
CA ALA A 487 -33.72 -17.02 0.23
C ALA A 487 -35.18 -17.43 0.47
N GLU A 488 -35.73 -17.16 1.66
CA GLU A 488 -37.13 -17.40 2.00
C GLU A 488 -38.08 -16.53 1.17
N ALA A 489 -37.75 -15.25 0.99
CA ALA A 489 -38.53 -14.35 0.15
C ALA A 489 -38.52 -14.81 -1.32
N ALA A 490 -37.37 -15.22 -1.85
CA ALA A 490 -37.24 -15.76 -3.19
C ALA A 490 -38.05 -17.08 -3.35
N ALA A 491 -38.00 -17.95 -2.34
CA ALA A 491 -38.76 -19.20 -2.35
C ALA A 491 -40.28 -18.96 -2.37
N ARG A 492 -40.75 -17.89 -1.71
CA ARG A 492 -42.19 -17.50 -1.74
C ARG A 492 -42.65 -16.95 -3.09
N LEU A 493 -41.74 -16.41 -3.90
CA LEU A 493 -42.08 -15.94 -5.26
C LEU A 493 -42.33 -17.06 -6.25
N VAL A 494 -41.91 -18.29 -5.93
CA VAL A 494 -42.11 -19.48 -6.81
C VAL A 494 -43.41 -20.18 -6.43
N PRO A 495 -44.48 -20.13 -7.25
CA PRO A 495 -45.72 -20.83 -6.96
C PRO A 495 -45.45 -22.35 -7.03
N ARG A 496 -45.54 -23.00 -5.89
CA ARG A 496 -45.51 -24.48 -5.80
C ARG A 496 -46.90 -24.96 -5.38
N ALA A 497 -47.37 -25.99 -5.99
CA ALA A 497 -48.50 -26.76 -5.45
C ALA A 497 -48.01 -27.38 -4.13
N ARG A 498 -48.31 -26.72 -3.01
CA ARG A 498 -48.05 -27.30 -1.68
C ARG A 498 -49.04 -28.43 -1.50
N THR A 499 -48.58 -29.65 -1.41
CA THR A 499 -49.24 -30.69 -0.66
C THR A 499 -49.18 -30.27 0.80
N THR A 500 -50.26 -29.67 1.30
CA THR A 500 -50.42 -29.41 2.72
C THR A 500 -50.45 -30.77 3.44
N PRO A 501 -49.77 -30.91 4.59
CA PRO A 501 -49.82 -32.13 5.41
C PRO A 501 -51.19 -32.41 6.08
N GLU A 502 -52.23 -31.67 5.74
CA GLU A 502 -53.55 -31.71 6.39
C GLU A 502 -54.48 -32.83 5.89
N ASN A 503 -54.02 -33.73 4.99
CA ASN A 503 -54.83 -34.87 4.55
C ASN A 503 -54.20 -36.21 4.90
N ILE A 504 -53.59 -36.33 6.09
CA ILE A 504 -53.46 -37.63 6.73
C ILE A 504 -54.54 -37.62 7.84
N ALA A 505 -55.76 -37.91 7.46
CA ALA A 505 -56.83 -38.25 8.40
C ALA A 505 -56.37 -39.54 9.15
N PRO A 506 -56.60 -39.62 10.45
CA PRO A 506 -56.42 -40.89 11.15
C PRO A 506 -57.59 -41.77 10.75
N GLU A 507 -57.32 -42.76 9.86
CA GLU A 507 -58.25 -43.87 9.68
C GLU A 507 -58.11 -44.84 10.83
N ALA A 508 -59.16 -44.86 11.60
CA ALA A 508 -59.79 -46.01 12.25
C ALA A 508 -58.90 -46.90 13.14
N GLU A 509 -59.04 -46.66 14.43
CA GLU A 509 -59.10 -47.74 15.41
C GLU A 509 -60.26 -48.64 15.04
N ALA A 510 -60.01 -49.88 14.58
CA ALA A 510 -60.95 -50.98 14.58
C ALA A 510 -60.22 -52.15 15.18
N GLU A 511 -60.72 -52.48 16.34
CA GLU A 511 -60.74 -53.79 16.99
C GLU A 511 -60.10 -54.94 16.24
N LEU A 512 -59.19 -55.64 16.91
CA LEU A 512 -59.28 -57.10 16.91
C LEU A 512 -58.50 -57.73 18.06
N ASP A 513 -59.27 -58.41 18.88
CA ASP A 513 -58.88 -59.38 19.91
C ASP A 513 -58.03 -60.53 19.35
N ASP A 514 -57.25 -61.08 20.27
CA ASP A 514 -56.84 -62.49 20.42
C ASP A 514 -56.13 -63.22 19.30
N ALA A 515 -54.88 -63.56 19.55
CA ALA A 515 -54.44 -64.97 19.66
C ALA A 515 -52.94 -65.12 19.86
N GLU A 516 -52.63 -65.66 20.99
CA GLU A 516 -51.53 -66.53 21.42
C GLU A 516 -50.49 -67.02 20.40
N SER A 517 -49.26 -66.93 20.94
CA SER A 517 -48.23 -67.99 21.06
C SER A 517 -47.30 -68.30 19.89
N ALA A 518 -46.07 -68.33 20.35
CA ALA A 518 -45.01 -69.32 20.11
C ALA A 518 -43.83 -68.96 19.20
N ASP A 519 -42.70 -69.07 19.89
CA ASP A 519 -41.40 -69.63 19.50
C ASP A 519 -40.39 -68.78 18.67
N ALA A 520 -39.39 -68.41 19.43
CA ALA A 520 -37.95 -68.59 19.27
C ALA A 520 -37.35 -68.90 17.88
N GLU A 521 -36.40 -68.19 17.41
CA GLU A 521 -35.00 -68.59 17.29
C GLU A 521 -34.18 -67.67 16.31
N SER A 522 -32.98 -67.33 16.80
CA SER A 522 -31.69 -67.16 16.11
C SER A 522 -31.43 -65.98 15.18
N VAL A 523 -30.47 -65.24 15.68
CA VAL A 523 -29.53 -64.37 14.93
C VAL A 523 -28.69 -65.20 13.95
N PRO A 524 -28.26 -64.68 12.79
CA PRO A 524 -26.86 -64.26 12.70
C PRO A 524 -26.58 -62.95 11.95
N ASP A 525 -25.66 -62.27 12.52
CA ASP A 525 -24.50 -61.49 12.09
C ASP A 525 -24.32 -61.19 10.57
N GLY A 526 -23.97 -59.90 10.32
CA GLY A 526 -23.05 -59.51 9.22
C GLY A 526 -23.67 -58.91 7.99
N ALA A 527 -23.51 -57.60 7.83
CA ALA A 527 -22.89 -56.96 6.66
C ALA A 527 -23.14 -55.46 6.63
N ASP A 528 -22.06 -54.76 6.56
CA ASP A 528 -21.86 -53.34 6.23
C ASP A 528 -22.47 -53.00 4.86
N PRO A 529 -23.06 -51.83 4.65
CA PRO A 529 -23.15 -51.26 3.33
C PRO A 529 -22.55 -49.85 3.25
N LEU A 530 -21.33 -49.78 2.79
CA LEU A 530 -20.82 -48.61 2.11
C LEU A 530 -21.46 -48.50 0.73
N GLY A 531 -22.39 -47.58 0.55
CA GLY A 531 -23.01 -47.23 -0.72
C GLY A 531 -22.23 -46.09 -1.39
N GLU A 532 -21.75 -46.40 -2.56
CA GLU A 532 -21.01 -45.53 -3.48
C GLU A 532 -21.72 -44.19 -3.77
N ILE A 533 -20.98 -43.10 -3.63
CA ILE A 533 -21.36 -41.77 -4.14
C ILE A 533 -20.95 -41.70 -5.62
N ARG A 534 -21.93 -41.65 -6.51
CA ARG A 534 -21.72 -41.36 -7.93
C ARG A 534 -21.35 -39.92 -8.14
N GLU A 535 -20.16 -39.69 -8.71
CA GLU A 535 -19.73 -38.41 -9.26
C GLU A 535 -20.64 -37.97 -10.41
N ILE A 536 -21.21 -36.77 -10.30
CA ILE A 536 -21.90 -36.10 -11.40
C ILE A 536 -20.90 -35.18 -12.09
N ASN A 537 -20.54 -35.59 -13.30
CA ASN A 537 -19.66 -34.88 -14.20
C ASN A 537 -20.41 -33.70 -14.86
N PHE A 538 -19.93 -32.44 -14.71
CA PHE A 538 -20.38 -31.30 -15.49
C PHE A 538 -19.38 -30.98 -16.60
N PRO A 539 -19.83 -30.72 -17.83
CA PRO A 539 -18.93 -30.43 -18.94
C PRO A 539 -18.36 -29.01 -18.87
N SER A 540 -17.07 -28.93 -19.07
CA SER A 540 -16.26 -27.72 -19.21
C SER A 540 -16.59 -27.03 -20.54
N ALA A 541 -17.05 -25.78 -20.48
CA ALA A 541 -17.17 -24.91 -21.64
C ALA A 541 -16.08 -23.82 -21.58
N HIS A 542 -15.02 -24.02 -22.36
CA HIS A 542 -14.05 -22.97 -22.70
C HIS A 542 -14.54 -22.21 -23.94
N ALA A 543 -14.68 -20.89 -23.80
CA ALA A 543 -14.62 -19.96 -24.91
C ALA A 543 -13.82 -18.72 -24.47
N PRO A 544 -12.88 -18.23 -25.29
CA PRO A 544 -12.03 -17.09 -24.93
C PRO A 544 -12.75 -15.78 -25.22
N LEU A 545 -12.84 -14.91 -24.23
CA LEU A 545 -13.24 -13.52 -24.42
C LEU A 545 -12.01 -12.61 -24.46
N THR A 546 -11.89 -11.91 -25.58
CA THR A 546 -10.96 -10.83 -25.88
C THR A 546 -11.00 -9.74 -24.82
N GLN A 547 -9.82 -9.42 -24.29
CA GLN A 547 -9.59 -8.31 -23.37
C GLN A 547 -9.54 -6.97 -24.13
N THR A 548 -10.43 -6.06 -23.79
CA THR A 548 -10.20 -4.63 -23.87
C THR A 548 -10.08 -4.11 -22.43
N ALA A 549 -8.93 -3.55 -22.11
CA ALA A 549 -8.63 -2.99 -20.80
C ALA A 549 -9.25 -1.59 -20.65
N PRO A 550 -9.88 -1.26 -19.53
CA PRO A 550 -10.09 0.12 -19.12
C PRO A 550 -9.02 0.56 -18.12
N ASP A 551 -8.60 1.81 -18.23
CA ASP A 551 -7.68 2.53 -17.37
C ASP A 551 -8.06 2.41 -15.88
N GLU A 552 -7.24 1.73 -15.10
CA GLU A 552 -7.34 1.72 -13.64
C GLU A 552 -6.69 2.97 -13.04
N LYS A 553 -7.51 3.92 -12.63
CA LYS A 553 -7.12 4.88 -11.59
C LYS A 553 -7.22 4.17 -10.24
N SER A 554 -6.06 3.82 -9.69
CA SER A 554 -5.96 3.22 -8.36
C SER A 554 -6.34 4.22 -7.28
N GLU A 555 -7.44 3.98 -6.60
CA GLU A 555 -7.73 4.55 -5.29
C GLU A 555 -7.28 3.55 -4.22
N ALA A 556 -6.25 3.92 -3.47
CA ALA A 556 -5.82 3.20 -2.29
C ALA A 556 -5.93 4.13 -1.08
N GLU A 557 -6.74 3.75 -0.09
CA GLU A 557 -6.65 4.24 1.30
C GLU A 557 -5.46 3.66 2.05
#